data_f7a7f7c7f1f4e5bfbafa1615a52229ff
#
_entry.id   f7a7f7c7f1f4e5bfbafa1615a52229ff
#
_cell.length_a   1.000
_cell.length_b   1.000
_cell.length_c   1.000
_cell.angle_alpha   90.00
_cell.angle_beta   90.00
_cell.angle_gamma   90.00
#
_symmetry.space_group_name_H-M   'P 1'
#
loop_
_entity.id
_entity.type
_entity.pdbx_description
1 polymer ?
#
loop_
_entity_poly.entity_id
_entity_poly.type
_entity_poly.pdbx_seq_one_letter_code
_entity_poly.pdbx_strand_id
1 'polypeptide(L)'
;SNTRAIFAGGQSSNIIDYHEFASTGNFEDFGDLTDQSAYFKGLSNQTRGVNAGGWGPSINASIDYITIASAGFHAQTFGNLDQSIGGGPGAAASPTRGVFSGGYNPSPALNALNVLQYITIASTGNTHDFGDMAARRTHNAQAWSATRSVIAMGYNKTPSTGNYDNQATSEVFTFSTLGNATNFGDMINTEFLRAELQILFVEYGLEEVRPIQFN
;
A
#
# COMPACT_ATOMS: atom_id res chain seq x y z
N SER A 1 12.03 2.67 -6.71
CA SER A 1 13.05 3.00 -7.72
C SER A 1 12.77 4.38 -8.31
N ASN A 2 13.79 5.08 -8.68
CA ASN A 2 13.69 6.36 -9.42
C ASN A 2 13.89 6.18 -10.93
N THR A 3 14.07 4.95 -11.42
CA THR A 3 14.30 4.65 -12.81
C THR A 3 13.14 3.91 -13.49
N ARG A 4 12.36 3.13 -12.73
CA ARG A 4 11.29 2.28 -13.25
C ARG A 4 9.97 2.48 -12.54
N ALA A 5 8.89 2.59 -13.31
CA ALA A 5 7.52 2.37 -12.88
C ALA A 5 7.18 0.89 -13.06
N ILE A 6 6.58 0.28 -12.04
CA ILE A 6 6.14 -1.12 -12.05
C ILE A 6 4.64 -1.14 -11.77
N PHE A 7 3.91 -1.88 -12.58
CA PHE A 7 2.48 -2.12 -12.43
C PHE A 7 2.24 -3.62 -12.38
N ALA A 8 1.44 -4.07 -11.45
CA ALA A 8 1.26 -5.50 -11.22
C ALA A 8 -0.19 -5.86 -10.97
N GLY A 9 -0.59 -7.02 -11.43
CA GLY A 9 -1.87 -7.65 -11.15
C GLY A 9 -3.07 -6.91 -11.71
N GLY A 10 -4.18 -6.99 -11.00
CA GLY A 10 -5.49 -6.52 -11.41
C GLY A 10 -6.52 -7.64 -11.32
N GLN A 11 -7.75 -7.36 -11.72
CA GLN A 11 -8.80 -8.38 -11.67
C GLN A 11 -8.45 -9.55 -12.61
N SER A 12 -8.24 -10.73 -12.02
CA SER A 12 -7.91 -11.98 -12.73
C SER A 12 -6.60 -11.93 -13.53
N SER A 13 -5.64 -11.12 -13.10
CA SER A 13 -4.32 -11.02 -13.73
C SER A 13 -3.20 -11.20 -12.70
N ASN A 14 -2.12 -11.82 -13.14
CA ASN A 14 -0.85 -11.91 -12.41
C ASN A 14 0.30 -11.18 -13.13
N ILE A 15 0.04 -10.54 -14.26
CA ILE A 15 1.04 -9.87 -15.08
C ILE A 15 1.68 -8.72 -14.30
N ILE A 16 2.99 -8.56 -14.48
CA ILE A 16 3.75 -7.40 -14.02
C ILE A 16 4.33 -6.71 -15.24
N ASP A 17 3.94 -5.47 -15.45
CA ASP A 17 4.47 -4.61 -16.50
C ASP A 17 5.40 -3.54 -15.90
N TYR A 18 6.36 -3.07 -16.68
CA TYR A 18 7.21 -1.97 -16.29
C TYR A 18 7.46 -0.96 -17.42
N HIS A 19 7.90 0.21 -17.03
CA HIS A 19 8.39 1.24 -17.95
C HIS A 19 9.53 2.03 -17.31
N GLU A 20 10.52 2.39 -18.12
CA GLU A 20 11.60 3.26 -17.70
C GLU A 20 11.14 4.73 -17.71
N PHE A 21 11.33 5.47 -16.63
CA PHE A 21 10.96 6.89 -16.58
C PHE A 21 11.74 7.77 -17.56
N ALA A 22 12.93 7.35 -17.99
CA ALA A 22 13.78 8.10 -18.89
C ALA A 22 13.39 7.96 -20.37
N SER A 23 12.47 7.08 -20.73
CA SER A 23 12.05 6.81 -22.09
C SER A 23 10.54 7.01 -22.27
N THR A 24 10.11 7.12 -23.52
CA THR A 24 8.69 7.08 -23.92
C THR A 24 8.46 5.82 -24.73
N GLY A 25 7.27 5.22 -24.61
CA GLY A 25 6.94 4.00 -25.35
C GLY A 25 5.86 3.20 -24.64
N ASN A 26 5.70 1.98 -25.07
CA ASN A 26 4.80 1.03 -24.44
C ASN A 26 5.44 0.42 -23.19
N PHE A 27 4.62 -0.09 -22.31
CA PHE A 27 5.08 -0.93 -21.20
C PHE A 27 5.68 -2.23 -21.74
N GLU A 28 6.64 -2.75 -21.02
CA GLU A 28 7.32 -4.01 -21.29
C GLU A 28 6.95 -5.01 -20.20
N ASP A 29 6.92 -6.29 -20.58
CA ASP A 29 6.71 -7.38 -19.65
C ASP A 29 7.88 -7.48 -18.66
N PHE A 30 7.54 -7.43 -17.36
CA PHE A 30 8.51 -7.67 -16.29
C PHE A 30 8.53 -9.15 -15.88
N GLY A 31 7.36 -9.81 -15.91
CA GLY A 31 7.12 -11.17 -15.44
C GLY A 31 5.75 -11.28 -14.76
N ASP A 32 5.59 -12.23 -13.86
CA ASP A 32 4.30 -12.51 -13.21
C ASP A 32 4.41 -12.48 -11.68
N LEU A 33 3.29 -12.15 -11.02
CA LEU A 33 3.06 -12.42 -9.60
C LEU A 33 2.98 -13.93 -9.37
N THR A 34 3.17 -14.38 -8.13
CA THR A 34 3.01 -15.79 -7.76
C THR A 34 1.57 -16.25 -7.89
N ASP A 35 0.61 -15.35 -7.71
CA ASP A 35 -0.83 -15.60 -7.82
C ASP A 35 -1.56 -14.42 -8.44
N GLN A 36 -2.73 -14.71 -9.03
CA GLN A 36 -3.67 -13.66 -9.45
C GLN A 36 -4.21 -12.95 -8.20
N SER A 37 -4.09 -11.63 -8.17
CA SER A 37 -4.61 -10.84 -7.05
C SER A 37 -5.11 -9.47 -7.52
N ALA A 38 -6.24 -9.05 -6.95
CA ALA A 38 -6.78 -7.70 -7.07
C ALA A 38 -6.83 -7.04 -5.70
N TYR A 39 -6.93 -5.71 -5.65
CA TYR A 39 -7.07 -4.92 -4.42
C TYR A 39 -5.92 -5.07 -3.42
N PHE A 40 -4.79 -5.64 -3.81
CA PHE A 40 -3.57 -5.60 -3.02
C PHE A 40 -2.94 -4.20 -3.03
N LYS A 41 -1.96 -3.99 -2.17
CA LYS A 41 -1.14 -2.76 -2.20
C LYS A 41 0.34 -3.10 -2.33
N GLY A 42 0.98 -2.28 -3.15
CA GLY A 42 2.41 -2.33 -3.34
C GLY A 42 3.14 -1.23 -2.57
N LEU A 43 4.32 -1.52 -2.16
CA LEU A 43 5.31 -0.57 -1.65
C LEU A 43 6.69 -0.90 -2.25
N SER A 44 7.60 0.03 -2.20
CA SER A 44 8.95 -0.21 -2.71
C SER A 44 9.99 0.63 -2.00
N ASN A 45 11.22 0.12 -2.03
CA ASN A 45 12.40 0.95 -1.88
C ASN A 45 13.12 1.07 -3.23
N GLN A 46 14.40 1.43 -3.23
CA GLN A 46 15.16 1.58 -4.49
C GLN A 46 15.43 0.26 -5.21
N THR A 47 15.42 -0.88 -4.49
CA THR A 47 15.84 -2.19 -5.02
C THR A 47 14.71 -3.18 -5.17
N ARG A 48 13.74 -3.17 -4.26
CA ARG A 48 12.63 -4.13 -4.22
C ARG A 48 11.28 -3.46 -4.33
N GLY A 49 10.41 -4.02 -5.17
CA GLY A 49 8.98 -3.84 -5.11
C GLY A 49 8.36 -4.98 -4.32
N VAL A 50 7.43 -4.68 -3.43
CA VAL A 50 6.74 -5.67 -2.59
C VAL A 50 5.24 -5.40 -2.67
N ASN A 51 4.46 -6.44 -2.83
CA ASN A 51 3.00 -6.37 -2.78
C ASN A 51 2.45 -7.37 -1.76
N ALA A 52 1.34 -7.03 -1.14
CA ALA A 52 0.77 -7.85 -0.09
C ALA A 52 -0.76 -7.87 -0.09
N GLY A 53 -1.31 -9.02 0.29
CA GLY A 53 -2.73 -9.24 0.45
C GLY A 53 -3.48 -9.31 -0.86
N GLY A 54 -4.72 -8.82 -0.82
CA GLY A 54 -5.60 -8.76 -1.99
C GLY A 54 -6.62 -9.89 -2.05
N TRP A 55 -7.36 -9.87 -3.13
CA TRP A 55 -8.43 -10.82 -3.41
C TRP A 55 -8.12 -11.57 -4.69
N GLY A 56 -7.98 -12.88 -4.59
CA GLY A 56 -7.93 -13.82 -5.70
C GLY A 56 -9.12 -14.76 -5.64
N PRO A 57 -8.91 -16.07 -5.82
CA PRO A 57 -9.95 -17.08 -5.55
C PRO A 57 -10.42 -17.06 -4.08
N SER A 58 -9.60 -16.57 -3.19
CA SER A 58 -9.88 -16.32 -1.77
C SER A 58 -9.09 -15.09 -1.32
N ILE A 59 -9.32 -14.64 -0.07
CA ILE A 59 -8.50 -13.60 0.54
C ILE A 59 -7.10 -14.12 0.71
N ASN A 60 -6.14 -13.29 0.30
CA ASN A 60 -4.75 -13.66 0.31
C ASN A 60 -4.00 -13.01 1.49
N ALA A 61 -3.15 -13.78 2.12
CA ALA A 61 -2.19 -13.29 3.10
C ALA A 61 -0.77 -13.21 2.52
N SER A 62 -0.54 -13.68 1.29
CA SER A 62 0.79 -13.74 0.71
C SER A 62 1.39 -12.37 0.49
N ILE A 63 2.69 -12.32 0.64
CA ILE A 63 3.52 -11.18 0.28
C ILE A 63 4.50 -11.66 -0.77
N ASP A 64 4.49 -10.97 -1.90
CA ASP A 64 5.42 -11.22 -3.00
C ASP A 64 6.38 -10.05 -3.17
N TYR A 65 7.55 -10.33 -3.75
CA TYR A 65 8.50 -9.28 -4.09
C TYR A 65 9.17 -9.51 -5.45
N ILE A 66 9.63 -8.41 -6.00
CA ILE A 66 10.50 -8.38 -7.18
C ILE A 66 11.77 -7.61 -6.87
N THR A 67 12.85 -7.94 -7.57
CA THR A 67 14.04 -7.09 -7.65
C THR A 67 13.88 -6.15 -8.84
N ILE A 68 13.68 -4.86 -8.62
CA ILE A 68 13.26 -3.89 -9.65
C ILE A 68 14.22 -3.81 -10.83
N ALA A 69 15.53 -4.01 -10.60
CA ALA A 69 16.53 -3.99 -11.67
C ALA A 69 16.52 -5.24 -12.57
N SER A 70 15.82 -6.30 -12.18
CA SER A 70 15.88 -7.62 -12.83
C SER A 70 14.57 -7.94 -13.56
N ALA A 71 14.30 -7.24 -14.67
CA ALA A 71 13.18 -7.59 -15.55
C ALA A 71 13.37 -8.98 -16.19
N GLY A 72 12.26 -9.65 -16.50
CA GLY A 72 12.26 -11.01 -17.05
C GLY A 72 12.27 -12.12 -15.98
N PHE A 73 12.12 -11.78 -14.71
CA PHE A 73 11.97 -12.73 -13.62
C PHE A 73 10.63 -12.55 -12.92
N HIS A 74 9.95 -13.66 -12.63
CA HIS A 74 8.70 -13.64 -11.87
C HIS A 74 8.93 -13.18 -10.43
N ALA A 75 7.87 -12.66 -9.80
CA ALA A 75 7.87 -12.37 -8.38
C ALA A 75 8.19 -13.63 -7.57
N GLN A 76 8.77 -13.43 -6.43
CA GLN A 76 9.10 -14.48 -5.48
C GLN A 76 8.33 -14.26 -4.18
N THR A 77 8.01 -15.35 -3.51
CA THR A 77 7.37 -15.28 -2.20
C THR A 77 8.28 -14.58 -1.20
N PHE A 78 7.77 -13.54 -0.58
CA PHE A 78 8.43 -12.83 0.51
C PHE A 78 8.10 -13.45 1.87
N GLY A 79 6.83 -13.72 2.12
CA GLY A 79 6.27 -14.23 3.37
C GLY A 79 4.76 -14.05 3.40
N ASN A 80 4.20 -13.91 4.59
CA ASN A 80 2.76 -13.71 4.77
C ASN A 80 2.47 -12.54 5.70
N LEU A 81 1.32 -11.91 5.49
CA LEU A 81 0.68 -11.02 6.46
C LEU A 81 0.27 -11.82 7.69
N ASP A 82 0.42 -11.24 8.87
CA ASP A 82 -0.08 -11.82 10.13
C ASP A 82 -1.62 -11.89 10.13
N GLN A 83 -2.25 -10.85 9.59
CA GLN A 83 -3.68 -10.87 9.30
C GLN A 83 -3.91 -10.73 7.79
N SER A 84 -4.68 -11.66 7.22
CA SER A 84 -5.07 -11.60 5.80
C SER A 84 -5.85 -10.33 5.51
N ILE A 85 -5.49 -9.66 4.44
CA ILE A 85 -6.13 -8.41 4.01
C ILE A 85 -6.69 -8.60 2.60
N GLY A 86 -8.01 -8.69 2.49
CA GLY A 86 -8.71 -8.96 1.24
C GLY A 86 -8.90 -7.74 0.33
N GLY A 87 -8.74 -6.53 0.82
CA GLY A 87 -8.91 -5.37 -0.03
C GLY A 87 -8.62 -4.05 0.63
N GLY A 88 -8.17 -3.11 -0.17
CA GLY A 88 -7.98 -1.72 0.16
C GLY A 88 -7.07 -1.40 1.35
N PRO A 89 -5.99 -2.16 1.63
CA PRO A 89 -5.03 -1.69 2.62
C PRO A 89 -4.34 -0.43 2.12
N GLY A 90 -3.77 0.34 3.04
CA GLY A 90 -2.74 1.31 2.70
C GLY A 90 -1.37 0.65 2.72
N ALA A 91 -0.41 1.25 2.05
CA ALA A 91 0.98 0.81 2.11
C ALA A 91 1.93 2.01 2.03
N ALA A 92 2.98 1.98 2.83
CA ALA A 92 4.03 2.99 2.84
C ALA A 92 5.39 2.36 3.13
N ALA A 93 6.47 2.99 2.66
CA ALA A 93 7.81 2.47 2.85
C ALA A 93 8.83 3.56 3.22
N SER A 94 9.70 3.22 4.15
CA SER A 94 11.02 3.85 4.28
C SER A 94 12.04 3.08 3.43
N PRO A 95 13.29 3.51 3.34
CA PRO A 95 14.32 2.73 2.65
C PRO A 95 14.49 1.29 3.16
N THR A 96 14.12 1.02 4.41
CA THR A 96 14.35 -0.28 5.06
C THR A 96 13.08 -1.01 5.47
N ARG A 97 12.02 -0.31 5.81
CA ARG A 97 10.79 -0.86 6.38
C ARG A 97 9.58 -0.54 5.52
N GLY A 98 8.78 -1.57 5.22
CA GLY A 98 7.46 -1.43 4.62
C GLY A 98 6.37 -1.61 5.67
N VAL A 99 5.32 -0.81 5.64
CA VAL A 99 4.17 -0.91 6.55
C VAL A 99 2.89 -0.99 5.74
N PHE A 100 2.08 -1.99 6.02
CA PHE A 100 0.72 -2.17 5.49
C PHE A 100 -0.28 -1.78 6.57
N SER A 101 -1.32 -1.02 6.21
CA SER A 101 -2.27 -0.45 7.16
C SER A 101 -3.71 -0.76 6.81
N GLY A 102 -4.47 -1.16 7.81
CA GLY A 102 -5.90 -1.39 7.69
C GLY A 102 -6.26 -2.41 6.63
N GLY A 103 -7.27 -2.08 5.81
CA GLY A 103 -7.82 -2.97 4.80
C GLY A 103 -9.04 -3.73 5.29
N TYR A 104 -9.45 -4.73 4.55
CA TYR A 104 -10.70 -5.43 4.75
C TYR A 104 -10.47 -6.93 4.94
N ASN A 105 -11.06 -7.49 5.99
CA ASN A 105 -11.12 -8.93 6.20
C ASN A 105 -12.58 -9.37 6.39
N PRO A 106 -13.14 -10.23 5.52
CA PRO A 106 -14.53 -10.68 5.64
C PRO A 106 -14.78 -11.72 6.74
N SER A 107 -13.75 -12.28 7.35
CA SER A 107 -13.92 -13.32 8.39
C SER A 107 -13.46 -12.81 9.76
N PRO A 108 -14.26 -12.98 10.82
CA PRO A 108 -15.60 -13.57 10.91
C PRO A 108 -16.74 -12.58 10.62
N ALA A 109 -16.45 -11.30 10.45
CA ALA A 109 -17.44 -10.28 10.11
C ALA A 109 -16.77 -9.26 9.17
N LEU A 110 -17.51 -8.82 8.18
CA LEU A 110 -17.12 -7.83 7.15
C LEU A 110 -16.58 -6.52 7.75
N ASN A 111 -15.39 -6.55 8.33
CA ASN A 111 -14.84 -5.44 9.09
C ASN A 111 -13.61 -4.84 8.42
N ALA A 112 -13.55 -3.53 8.38
CA ALA A 112 -12.29 -2.84 8.20
C ALA A 112 -11.36 -3.13 9.39
N LEU A 113 -10.07 -3.17 9.12
CA LEU A 113 -9.02 -3.41 10.11
C LEU A 113 -8.42 -2.07 10.56
N ASN A 114 -7.85 -2.06 11.76
CA ASN A 114 -7.04 -0.94 12.26
C ASN A 114 -5.55 -1.31 12.41
N VAL A 115 -5.17 -2.51 12.04
CA VAL A 115 -3.81 -3.03 12.22
C VAL A 115 -2.80 -2.30 11.34
N LEU A 116 -1.60 -2.13 11.88
CA LEU A 116 -0.39 -1.77 11.15
C LEU A 116 0.55 -2.97 11.23
N GLN A 117 0.94 -3.49 10.06
CA GLN A 117 1.85 -4.62 9.96
C GLN A 117 3.09 -4.21 9.18
N TYR A 118 4.28 -4.61 9.63
CA TYR A 118 5.51 -4.23 8.94
C TYR A 118 6.39 -5.39 8.52
N ILE A 119 7.20 -5.10 7.51
CA ILE A 119 8.29 -5.96 7.04
C ILE A 119 9.61 -5.19 7.04
N THR A 120 10.72 -5.92 7.11
CA THR A 120 12.04 -5.40 6.73
C THR A 120 12.27 -5.73 5.26
N ILE A 121 12.28 -4.72 4.37
CA ILE A 121 12.25 -4.93 2.91
C ILE A 121 13.43 -5.77 2.40
N ALA A 122 14.58 -5.68 3.06
CA ALA A 122 15.80 -6.39 2.63
C ALA A 122 15.79 -7.90 2.92
N SER A 123 14.96 -8.37 3.86
CA SER A 123 14.91 -9.77 4.27
C SER A 123 13.51 -10.34 4.18
N THR A 124 13.38 -11.50 3.53
CA THR A 124 12.11 -12.21 3.43
C THR A 124 11.65 -12.74 4.79
N GLY A 125 10.35 -12.81 4.98
CA GLY A 125 9.71 -13.28 6.21
C GLY A 125 8.29 -12.74 6.34
N ASN A 126 7.57 -13.20 7.34
CA ASN A 126 6.22 -12.74 7.63
C ASN A 126 6.24 -11.30 8.18
N THR A 127 5.09 -10.64 8.12
CA THR A 127 4.93 -9.36 8.83
C THR A 127 5.04 -9.54 10.33
N HIS A 128 5.34 -8.44 10.98
CA HIS A 128 5.29 -8.28 12.42
C HIS A 128 4.32 -7.16 12.78
N ASP A 129 3.76 -7.24 13.96
CA ASP A 129 2.93 -6.17 14.50
C ASP A 129 3.75 -4.87 14.62
N PHE A 130 3.19 -3.79 14.06
CA PHE A 130 3.74 -2.45 14.20
C PHE A 130 3.01 -1.67 15.29
N GLY A 131 1.70 -1.88 15.41
CA GLY A 131 0.74 -1.18 16.24
C GLY A 131 -0.60 -1.03 15.54
N ASP A 132 -1.41 -0.09 15.98
CA ASP A 132 -2.76 0.13 15.47
C ASP A 132 -3.01 1.57 15.04
N MET A 133 -3.93 1.75 14.11
CA MET A 133 -4.64 3.02 13.89
C MET A 133 -5.73 3.18 14.94
N ALA A 134 -6.07 4.40 15.29
CA ALA A 134 -7.22 4.68 16.17
C ALA A 134 -8.54 4.31 15.48
N ALA A 135 -8.67 4.53 14.17
CA ALA A 135 -9.86 4.21 13.41
C ALA A 135 -9.64 2.99 12.50
N ARG A 136 -10.62 2.09 12.48
CA ARG A 136 -10.68 1.01 11.48
C ARG A 136 -11.00 1.60 10.12
N ARG A 137 -10.21 1.24 9.09
CA ARG A 137 -10.46 1.73 7.74
C ARG A 137 -9.96 0.78 6.66
N THR A 138 -10.71 0.74 5.56
CA THR A 138 -10.31 0.14 4.30
C THR A 138 -10.28 1.21 3.22
N HIS A 139 -9.60 0.95 2.10
CA HIS A 139 -9.41 1.91 1.00
C HIS A 139 -8.77 3.22 1.47
N ASN A 140 -7.89 3.13 2.45
CA ASN A 140 -7.14 4.29 2.93
C ASN A 140 -6.02 4.65 1.96
N ALA A 141 -5.68 5.95 1.94
CA ALA A 141 -4.55 6.49 1.24
C ALA A 141 -3.39 6.74 2.21
N GLN A 142 -2.17 6.58 1.73
CA GLN A 142 -0.97 6.93 2.48
C GLN A 142 -0.08 7.84 1.66
N ALA A 143 0.47 8.84 2.34
CA ALA A 143 1.57 9.66 1.85
C ALA A 143 2.73 9.53 2.83
N TRP A 144 3.95 9.42 2.32
CA TRP A 144 5.09 9.17 3.20
C TRP A 144 6.37 9.87 2.74
N SER A 145 7.23 10.10 3.70
CA SER A 145 8.63 10.48 3.53
C SER A 145 9.54 9.30 3.93
N ALA A 146 10.84 9.50 3.92
CA ALA A 146 11.78 8.48 4.39
C ALA A 146 11.61 8.09 5.88
N THR A 147 10.94 8.93 6.69
CA THR A 147 10.86 8.76 8.14
C THR A 147 9.46 8.59 8.71
N ARG A 148 8.43 9.12 8.04
CA ARG A 148 7.05 9.18 8.54
C ARG A 148 6.05 8.86 7.45
N SER A 149 4.90 8.32 7.83
CA SER A 149 3.75 8.13 6.94
C SER A 149 2.50 8.76 7.57
N VAL A 150 1.71 9.44 6.75
CA VAL A 150 0.37 9.92 7.08
C VAL A 150 -0.65 9.01 6.41
N ILE A 151 -1.59 8.53 7.19
CA ILE A 151 -2.73 7.71 6.74
C ILE A 151 -3.96 8.61 6.74
N ALA A 152 -4.67 8.65 5.64
CA ALA A 152 -5.87 9.47 5.51
C ALA A 152 -6.96 8.74 4.72
N MET A 153 -8.16 9.29 4.73
CA MET A 153 -9.30 8.76 3.97
C MET A 153 -9.72 7.34 4.39
N GLY A 154 -10.44 6.68 3.52
CA GLY A 154 -10.97 5.36 3.76
C GLY A 154 -12.29 5.38 4.52
N TYR A 155 -12.83 4.20 4.70
CA TYR A 155 -14.09 4.03 5.40
C TYR A 155 -14.09 2.78 6.28
N ASN A 156 -14.94 2.81 7.29
CA ASN A 156 -15.35 1.62 8.03
C ASN A 156 -16.74 1.22 7.58
N LYS A 157 -16.97 -0.07 7.34
CA LYS A 157 -18.30 -0.59 7.07
C LYS A 157 -18.87 -1.12 8.39
N THR A 158 -19.97 -0.53 8.85
CA THR A 158 -20.65 -1.00 10.05
C THR A 158 -21.46 -2.27 9.72
N PRO A 159 -21.11 -3.44 10.26
CA PRO A 159 -21.74 -4.71 9.88
C PRO A 159 -23.24 -4.75 10.13
N SER A 160 -23.70 -4.09 11.21
CA SER A 160 -25.10 -4.10 11.64
C SER A 160 -26.04 -3.27 10.75
N THR A 161 -25.52 -2.21 10.13
CA THR A 161 -26.34 -1.29 9.32
C THR A 161 -25.99 -1.34 7.84
N GLY A 162 -24.85 -1.91 7.48
CA GLY A 162 -24.31 -1.89 6.13
C GLY A 162 -23.82 -0.50 5.68
N ASN A 163 -23.86 0.49 6.57
CA ASN A 163 -23.44 1.85 6.28
C ASN A 163 -21.91 1.95 6.18
N TYR A 164 -21.47 2.90 5.37
CA TYR A 164 -20.08 3.26 5.22
C TYR A 164 -19.81 4.53 6.03
N ASP A 165 -18.95 4.40 7.03
CA ASP A 165 -18.51 5.54 7.84
C ASP A 165 -17.19 6.06 7.28
N ASN A 166 -17.26 7.16 6.53
CA ASN A 166 -16.08 7.80 5.97
C ASN A 166 -15.23 8.40 7.10
N GLN A 167 -13.92 8.17 7.00
CA GLN A 167 -12.99 8.66 8.01
C GLN A 167 -12.46 10.03 7.62
N ALA A 168 -12.80 11.05 8.42
CA ALA A 168 -12.31 12.42 8.28
C ALA A 168 -10.90 12.60 8.86
N THR A 169 -10.59 11.84 9.90
CA THR A 169 -9.32 11.95 10.62
C THR A 169 -8.16 11.42 9.79
N SER A 170 -7.02 12.07 9.89
CA SER A 170 -5.74 11.54 9.43
C SER A 170 -4.85 11.17 10.62
N GLU A 171 -4.02 10.17 10.42
CA GLU A 171 -3.15 9.61 11.44
C GLU A 171 -1.72 9.52 10.92
N VAL A 172 -0.75 9.59 11.81
CA VAL A 172 0.67 9.56 11.47
C VAL A 172 1.41 8.54 12.30
N PHE A 173 2.38 7.86 11.67
CA PHE A 173 3.36 7.04 12.37
C PHE A 173 4.77 7.32 11.86
N THR A 174 5.77 6.96 12.66
CA THR A 174 7.21 7.07 12.34
C THR A 174 7.77 5.68 12.08
N PHE A 175 8.41 5.44 10.94
CA PHE A 175 8.91 4.11 10.56
C PHE A 175 9.92 3.51 11.55
N SER A 176 10.70 4.32 12.24
CA SER A 176 11.77 3.83 13.12
C SER A 176 11.27 3.33 14.48
N THR A 177 10.09 3.74 14.92
CA THR A 177 9.53 3.39 16.24
C THR A 177 8.25 2.59 16.07
N LEU A 178 8.16 1.45 16.74
CA LEU A 178 6.92 0.68 16.82
C LEU A 178 5.92 1.38 17.75
N GLY A 179 4.64 1.22 17.47
CA GLY A 179 3.56 1.75 18.29
C GLY A 179 2.39 2.22 17.42
N ASN A 180 1.33 2.64 18.09
CA ASN A 180 0.11 3.09 17.44
C ASN A 180 0.33 4.39 16.66
N ALA A 181 -0.40 4.52 15.56
CA ALA A 181 -0.52 5.80 14.87
C ALA A 181 -1.18 6.85 15.80
N THR A 182 -0.80 8.08 15.61
CA THR A 182 -1.34 9.21 16.40
C THR A 182 -2.12 10.15 15.50
N ASN A 183 -3.07 10.87 16.06
CA ASN A 183 -3.85 11.86 15.32
C ASN A 183 -2.92 12.90 14.68
N PHE A 184 -3.11 13.15 13.39
CA PHE A 184 -2.39 14.16 12.62
C PHE A 184 -3.26 15.38 12.33
N GLY A 185 -4.60 15.22 12.29
CA GLY A 185 -5.58 16.26 12.01
C GLY A 185 -6.75 15.73 11.18
N ASP A 186 -7.61 16.60 10.75
CA ASP A 186 -8.80 16.24 9.99
C ASP A 186 -8.71 16.67 8.53
N MET A 187 -9.32 15.87 7.67
CA MET A 187 -9.54 16.21 6.26
C MET A 187 -10.64 17.26 6.15
N ILE A 188 -10.48 18.21 5.25
CA ILE A 188 -11.50 19.27 5.00
C ILE A 188 -12.79 18.66 4.42
N ASN A 189 -12.67 17.60 3.63
CA ASN A 189 -13.79 16.91 3.01
C ASN A 189 -13.76 15.42 3.32
N THR A 190 -14.91 14.88 3.73
CA THR A 190 -15.10 13.46 4.05
C THR A 190 -15.78 12.69 2.93
N GLU A 191 -15.96 13.30 1.76
CA GLU A 191 -16.60 12.59 0.65
C GLU A 191 -15.82 11.33 0.29
N PHE A 192 -16.58 10.27 0.08
CA PHE A 192 -16.11 9.00 -0.39
C PHE A 192 -15.54 9.15 -1.80
N LEU A 193 -14.30 9.53 -1.89
CA LEU A 193 -13.54 9.32 -3.10
C LEU A 193 -13.15 7.83 -3.12
N ARG A 194 -13.73 7.07 -4.02
CA ARG A 194 -13.04 5.91 -4.58
C ARG A 194 -11.79 6.41 -5.30
N ALA A 195 -10.93 7.07 -4.54
CA ALA A 195 -9.66 7.51 -5.04
C ALA A 195 -8.71 6.32 -4.95
N GLU A 196 -8.68 5.53 -6.00
CA GLU A 196 -7.48 4.76 -6.34
C GLU A 196 -6.35 5.72 -6.79
N LEU A 197 -6.42 6.98 -6.40
CA LEU A 197 -5.39 7.95 -6.69
C LEU A 197 -4.32 7.89 -5.61
N GLN A 198 -3.33 7.05 -5.82
CA GLN A 198 -2.06 7.20 -5.14
C GLN A 198 -1.34 8.43 -5.70
N ILE A 199 -1.40 9.54 -4.97
CA ILE A 199 -0.49 10.65 -5.22
C ILE A 199 0.84 10.24 -4.56
N LEU A 200 1.75 9.74 -5.36
CA LEU A 200 3.11 9.44 -4.94
C LEU A 200 3.92 10.74 -4.97
N PHE A 201 4.04 11.43 -3.85
CA PHE A 201 5.10 12.41 -3.67
C PHE A 201 6.34 11.70 -3.15
N VAL A 202 7.24 11.36 -4.05
CA VAL A 202 8.60 10.96 -3.68
C VAL A 202 9.43 12.23 -3.62
N GLU A 203 9.54 12.81 -2.44
CA GLU A 203 10.51 13.87 -2.18
C GLU A 203 11.89 13.25 -2.00
N TYR A 204 12.62 13.11 -3.09
CA TYR A 204 14.07 12.99 -3.06
C TYR A 204 14.65 14.37 -3.38
N GLY A 205 15.04 15.10 -2.32
CA GLY A 205 16.00 16.19 -2.29
C GLY A 205 16.26 16.92 -3.62
N LEU A 206 15.29 17.67 -4.13
CA LEU A 206 15.51 18.72 -5.10
C LEU A 206 14.90 20.00 -4.54
N GLU A 207 15.73 20.98 -4.37
CA GLU A 207 15.34 22.34 -4.07
C GLU A 207 14.37 22.86 -5.15
N GLU A 208 13.33 23.55 -4.68
CA GLU A 208 12.32 24.28 -5.45
C GLU A 208 11.26 23.45 -6.23
N VAL A 209 10.15 23.15 -5.55
CA VAL A 209 8.88 22.89 -6.24
C VAL A 209 8.16 24.23 -6.49
N ARG A 210 8.04 24.62 -7.74
CA ARG A 210 7.15 25.73 -8.12
C ARG A 210 5.71 25.23 -8.12
N PRO A 211 4.74 25.99 -7.57
CA PRO A 211 3.34 25.59 -7.57
C PRO A 211 2.80 25.58 -9.02
N ILE A 212 2.14 24.48 -9.36
CA ILE A 212 1.36 24.39 -10.60
C ILE A 212 0.11 25.23 -10.41
N GLN A 213 -0.02 26.32 -11.18
CA GLN A 213 -1.28 27.07 -11.27
C GLN A 213 -2.18 26.39 -12.28
N PHE A 214 -3.37 25.98 -11.83
CA PHE A 214 -4.45 25.58 -12.72
C PHE A 214 -5.20 26.86 -13.16
N ASN A 215 -5.30 27.05 -14.46
CA ASN A 215 -6.24 28.01 -15.07
C ASN A 215 -7.60 27.36 -15.26
#